data_e2cb29f5fda436b5100a290b988c4bcc
#
_entry.id   e2cb29f5fda436b5100a290b988c4bcc
#
_cell.length_a   1.000
_cell.length_b   1.000
_cell.length_c   1.000
_cell.angle_alpha   90.00
_cell.angle_beta   90.00
_cell.angle_gamma   90.00
#
_symmetry.space_group_name_H-M   'P 1'
#
loop_
_entity.id
_entity.type
_entity.pdbx_description
1 polymer ?
#
loop_
_entity_poly.entity_id
_entity_poly.type
_entity_poly.pdbx_seq_one_letter_code
_entity_poly.pdbx_strand_id
1 'polypeptide(L)'
;MLNFRPFLAKYIPSLTSQIHLASMINYSAFFPCTIGELKVPLCMIDLAQTIEEWKDLCSVKVDDQYLGDICFSLRYVPTSGKLTVGILECKNLKKMDITGASDPYVKIKLLDRKGKRIGKKKKTSVKMGNLNPYYNESFVFIVEQELLRRVTLELMVRF
;
A
#
# COMPACT_ATOMS: atom_id res chain seq x y z
N MET A 1 -2.37 -27.10 0.74
CA MET A 1 -1.46 -26.01 1.14
C MET A 1 -0.35 -25.93 0.10
N LEU A 2 -0.47 -25.05 -0.85
CA LEU A 2 0.53 -24.86 -1.90
C LEU A 2 1.14 -23.46 -1.69
N ASN A 3 2.40 -23.46 -1.25
CA ASN A 3 3.23 -22.27 -1.17
C ASN A 3 3.59 -21.83 -2.59
N PHE A 4 2.91 -20.83 -3.10
CA PHE A 4 3.39 -20.09 -4.27
C PHE A 4 4.23 -18.91 -3.80
N ARG A 5 5.54 -19.05 -3.85
CA ARG A 5 6.43 -17.89 -3.93
C ARG A 5 6.36 -17.38 -5.36
N PRO A 6 6.02 -16.12 -5.60
CA PRO A 6 6.03 -15.58 -6.95
C PRO A 6 7.45 -15.36 -7.45
N PHE A 7 7.64 -15.67 -8.71
CA PHE A 7 8.80 -15.48 -9.55
C PHE A 7 9.37 -14.06 -9.43
N LEU A 8 10.69 -13.99 -9.26
CA LEU A 8 11.48 -12.77 -9.43
C LEU A 8 11.35 -12.26 -10.87
N ALA A 9 10.53 -11.26 -11.09
CA ALA A 9 10.57 -10.51 -12.33
C ALA A 9 11.80 -9.61 -12.31
N LYS A 10 12.80 -9.95 -13.13
CA LYS A 10 13.97 -9.12 -13.40
C LYS A 10 13.53 -7.75 -13.91
N TYR A 11 13.87 -6.74 -13.17
CA TYR A 11 13.69 -5.33 -13.48
C TYR A 11 14.57 -4.93 -14.67
N ILE A 12 13.98 -4.39 -15.72
CA ILE A 12 14.66 -3.64 -16.78
C ILE A 12 14.43 -2.15 -16.51
N PRO A 13 15.47 -1.37 -16.28
CA PRO A 13 15.33 0.04 -16.01
C PRO A 13 15.30 0.83 -17.31
N SER A 14 14.16 1.39 -17.67
CA SER A 14 14.15 2.58 -18.51
C SER A 14 12.90 3.39 -18.33
N LEU A 15 13.13 4.65 -18.07
CA LEU A 15 12.24 5.81 -17.96
C LEU A 15 11.80 6.19 -16.55
N THR A 16 12.73 6.92 -15.97
CA THR A 16 12.60 8.02 -15.02
C THR A 16 11.21 8.64 -14.97
N SER A 17 10.53 8.48 -13.87
CA SER A 17 9.63 9.49 -13.36
C SER A 17 9.84 9.62 -11.86
N GLN A 18 10.29 10.78 -11.50
CA GLN A 18 10.79 11.24 -10.23
C GLN A 18 9.91 10.87 -9.05
N ILE A 19 10.52 10.16 -8.12
CA ILE A 19 10.05 10.01 -6.76
C ILE A 19 10.17 11.37 -6.09
N HIS A 20 9.04 12.03 -5.82
CA HIS A 20 9.07 13.21 -4.99
C HIS A 20 9.15 12.80 -3.52
N LEU A 21 10.31 13.05 -2.96
CA LEU A 21 10.60 12.95 -1.52
C LEU A 21 9.66 13.89 -0.75
N ALA A 22 8.75 13.36 0.01
CA ALA A 22 8.15 14.09 1.11
C ALA A 22 8.99 13.80 2.35
N SER A 23 9.80 14.77 2.72
CA SER A 23 10.73 14.74 3.83
C SER A 23 10.05 14.44 5.16
N MET A 24 10.72 13.61 5.90
CA MET A 24 10.50 13.27 7.28
C MET A 24 10.88 14.39 8.22
N ILE A 25 10.08 14.61 9.23
CA ILE A 25 10.52 15.21 10.48
C ILE A 25 10.19 14.22 11.61
N ASN A 26 11.24 13.74 12.27
CA ASN A 26 11.15 13.08 13.54
C ASN A 26 10.71 14.10 14.61
N TYR A 27 9.46 14.01 15.04
CA TYR A 27 9.04 14.61 16.29
C TYR A 27 8.09 13.67 17.03
N SER A 28 8.61 13.16 18.15
CA SER A 28 7.95 12.74 19.39
C SER A 28 6.46 12.40 19.37
N ALA A 29 6.16 11.23 19.87
CA ALA A 29 5.03 10.76 20.70
C ALA A 29 3.57 11.12 20.33
N PHE A 30 3.28 12.00 19.37
CA PHE A 30 1.91 12.42 19.06
C PHE A 30 1.50 12.33 17.57
N PHE A 31 2.39 11.93 16.68
CA PHE A 31 2.05 11.78 15.26
C PHE A 31 2.16 10.33 14.82
N PRO A 32 1.14 9.81 14.10
CA PRO A 32 1.17 8.44 13.60
C PRO A 32 2.39 8.22 12.71
N CYS A 33 3.29 7.38 13.17
CA CYS A 33 4.51 7.01 12.47
C CYS A 33 4.20 6.10 11.29
N THR A 34 4.95 6.22 10.19
CA THR A 34 4.81 5.32 9.04
C THR A 34 5.78 4.16 9.21
N ILE A 35 5.28 2.94 9.21
CA ILE A 35 6.11 1.72 9.19
C ILE A 35 6.71 1.58 7.80
N GLY A 36 5.87 1.54 6.77
CA GLY A 36 6.28 1.42 5.40
C GLY A 36 5.16 1.78 4.43
N GLU A 37 5.51 1.87 3.16
CA GLU A 37 4.55 2.14 2.09
C GLU A 37 4.74 1.19 0.91
N LEU A 38 3.66 0.95 0.19
CA LEU A 38 3.65 0.28 -1.10
C LEU A 38 2.96 1.19 -2.12
N LYS A 39 3.62 1.45 -3.24
CA LYS A 39 3.05 2.17 -4.39
C LYS A 39 2.87 1.22 -5.56
N VAL A 40 1.65 1.10 -6.02
CA VAL A 40 1.26 0.21 -7.11
C VAL A 40 0.72 1.05 -8.27
N PRO A 41 1.52 1.24 -9.34
CA PRO A 41 1.04 1.86 -10.57
C PRO A 41 0.01 0.94 -11.24
N LEU A 42 -1.24 1.38 -11.35
CA LEU A 42 -2.32 0.53 -11.86
C LEU A 42 -2.17 0.19 -13.35
N CYS A 43 -1.34 0.94 -14.08
CA CYS A 43 -1.00 0.62 -15.47
C CYS A 43 -0.12 -0.63 -15.63
N MET A 44 0.52 -1.10 -14.55
CA MET A 44 1.40 -2.26 -14.55
C MET A 44 0.69 -3.56 -14.14
N ILE A 45 -0.61 -3.48 -13.88
CA ILE A 45 -1.42 -4.58 -13.36
C ILE A 45 -2.50 -4.93 -14.37
N ASP A 46 -2.67 -6.23 -14.61
CA ASP A 46 -3.82 -6.74 -15.35
C ASP A 46 -5.04 -6.75 -14.42
N LEU A 47 -5.90 -5.74 -14.58
CA LEU A 47 -7.13 -5.59 -13.82
C LEU A 47 -8.36 -6.26 -14.51
N ALA A 48 -8.14 -7.06 -15.56
CA ALA A 48 -9.20 -7.85 -16.19
C ALA A 48 -9.73 -8.94 -15.24
N GLN A 49 -8.94 -9.32 -14.26
CA GLN A 49 -9.30 -10.27 -13.21
C GLN A 49 -9.02 -9.70 -11.80
N THR A 50 -9.61 -10.33 -10.80
CA THR A 50 -9.26 -10.01 -9.41
C THR A 50 -7.87 -10.56 -9.11
N ILE A 51 -6.99 -9.72 -8.59
CA ILE A 51 -5.68 -10.13 -8.11
C ILE A 51 -5.65 -10.09 -6.58
N GLU A 52 -4.85 -10.98 -6.00
CA GLU A 52 -4.52 -11.00 -4.58
C GLU A 52 -3.02 -11.30 -4.46
N GLU A 53 -2.26 -10.40 -3.85
CA GLU A 53 -0.80 -10.47 -3.81
C GLU A 53 -0.24 -10.07 -2.45
N TRP A 54 0.88 -10.70 -2.11
CA TRP A 54 1.79 -10.25 -1.05
C TRP A 54 2.88 -9.38 -1.64
N LYS A 55 3.15 -8.28 -1.00
CA LYS A 55 4.26 -7.37 -1.36
C LYS A 55 4.96 -6.89 -0.11
N ASP A 56 6.27 -6.75 -0.22
CA ASP A 56 7.12 -6.15 0.80
C ASP A 56 6.78 -4.66 0.93
N LEU A 57 6.79 -4.16 2.15
CA LEU A 57 6.69 -2.74 2.42
C LEU A 57 8.05 -2.07 2.22
N CYS A 58 8.06 -1.00 1.45
CA CYS A 58 9.25 -0.19 1.22
C CYS A 58 9.41 0.88 2.30
N SER A 59 10.66 1.15 2.67
CA SER A 59 10.99 2.27 3.53
C SER A 59 10.74 3.60 2.80
N VAL A 60 10.23 4.58 3.53
CA VAL A 60 10.15 5.97 3.06
C VAL A 60 11.54 6.63 3.10
N LYS A 61 12.49 6.05 3.82
CA LYS A 61 13.91 6.45 3.89
C LYS A 61 14.77 5.43 3.15
N VAL A 62 15.91 5.87 2.66
CA VAL A 62 16.91 5.10 1.89
C VAL A 62 17.63 4.07 2.78
N ASP A 63 16.88 3.22 3.48
CA ASP A 63 17.43 2.17 4.30
C ASP A 63 16.80 0.85 3.83
N ASP A 64 17.60 -0.07 3.29
CA ASP A 64 17.19 -1.39 2.78
C ASP A 64 16.67 -2.33 3.89
N GLN A 65 15.94 -1.78 4.84
CA GLN A 65 15.46 -2.51 5.97
C GLN A 65 14.08 -3.09 5.66
N TYR A 66 13.95 -4.41 5.82
CA TYR A 66 12.68 -5.10 5.75
C TYR A 66 11.71 -4.56 6.81
N LEU A 67 10.54 -4.13 6.38
CA LEU A 67 9.55 -3.46 7.23
C LEU A 67 8.29 -4.29 7.46
N GLY A 68 8.24 -5.46 6.88
CA GLY A 68 7.09 -6.35 6.88
C GLY A 68 6.41 -6.43 5.52
N ASP A 69 5.37 -7.25 5.44
CA ASP A 69 4.61 -7.56 4.23
C ASP A 69 3.18 -7.09 4.34
N ILE A 70 2.58 -6.76 3.23
CA ILE A 70 1.15 -6.48 3.11
C ILE A 70 0.51 -7.38 2.05
N CYS A 71 -0.59 -8.04 2.40
CA CYS A 71 -1.46 -8.75 1.48
C CYS A 71 -2.66 -7.88 1.12
N PHE A 72 -2.84 -7.65 -0.17
CA PHE A 72 -3.95 -6.86 -0.68
C PHE A 72 -4.55 -7.50 -1.92
N SER A 73 -5.79 -7.13 -2.23
CA SER A 73 -6.46 -7.54 -3.45
C SER A 73 -6.98 -6.33 -4.23
N LEU A 74 -7.01 -6.46 -5.55
CA LEU A 74 -7.57 -5.46 -6.45
C LEU A 74 -8.58 -6.09 -7.38
N ARG A 75 -9.70 -5.41 -7.55
CA ARG A 75 -10.72 -5.75 -8.54
C ARG A 75 -11.26 -4.48 -9.18
N TYR A 76 -11.27 -4.44 -10.50
CA TYR A 76 -11.85 -3.32 -11.25
C TYR A 76 -13.04 -3.77 -12.08
N VAL A 77 -14.11 -2.98 -12.07
CA VAL A 77 -15.31 -3.21 -12.88
C VAL A 77 -15.46 -2.03 -13.85
N PRO A 78 -15.06 -2.18 -15.12
CA PRO A 78 -15.03 -1.09 -16.11
C PRO A 78 -16.39 -0.42 -16.32
N THR A 79 -17.47 -1.21 -16.37
CA THR A 79 -18.84 -0.72 -16.63
C THR A 79 -19.33 0.27 -15.57
N SER A 80 -18.82 0.19 -14.37
CA SER A 80 -19.22 1.07 -13.25
C SER A 80 -18.06 1.96 -12.75
N GLY A 81 -16.87 1.85 -13.34
CA GLY A 81 -15.67 2.55 -12.89
C GLY A 81 -15.25 2.23 -11.45
N LYS A 82 -15.68 1.08 -10.92
CA LYS A 82 -15.42 0.71 -9.52
C LYS A 82 -14.10 -0.02 -9.38
N LEU A 83 -13.15 0.59 -8.69
CA LEU A 83 -11.93 -0.06 -8.19
C LEU A 83 -12.15 -0.45 -6.73
N THR A 84 -12.21 -1.74 -6.45
CA THR A 84 -12.26 -2.29 -5.10
C THR A 84 -10.85 -2.67 -4.67
N VAL A 85 -10.42 -2.13 -3.54
CA VAL A 85 -9.14 -2.42 -2.88
C VAL A 85 -9.45 -3.18 -1.60
N GLY A 86 -9.06 -4.44 -1.53
CA GLY A 86 -9.12 -5.26 -0.31
C GLY A 86 -7.79 -5.18 0.43
N ILE A 87 -7.83 -4.99 1.74
CA ILE A 87 -6.67 -5.14 2.63
C ILE A 87 -6.95 -6.38 3.47
N LEU A 88 -6.17 -7.44 3.22
CA LEU A 88 -6.39 -8.72 3.89
C LEU A 88 -5.66 -8.76 5.23
N GLU A 89 -4.35 -8.70 5.20
CA GLU A 89 -3.51 -8.78 6.39
C GLU A 89 -2.14 -8.11 6.15
N CYS A 90 -1.43 -7.82 7.25
CA CYS A 90 0.00 -7.54 7.20
C CYS A 90 0.73 -8.59 8.04
N LYS A 91 2.01 -8.82 7.73
CA LYS A 91 2.86 -9.76 8.47
C LYS A 91 4.22 -9.16 8.75
N ASN A 92 4.79 -9.61 9.88
CA ASN A 92 6.16 -9.26 10.29
C ASN A 92 6.42 -7.75 10.28
N LEU A 93 5.40 -6.95 10.69
CA LEU A 93 5.56 -5.51 10.74
C LEU A 93 6.68 -5.14 11.69
N LYS A 94 7.58 -4.27 11.23
CA LYS A 94 8.66 -3.77 12.07
C LYS A 94 8.11 -3.04 13.28
N LYS A 95 8.61 -3.43 14.44
CA LYS A 95 8.34 -2.76 15.70
C LYS A 95 9.01 -1.38 15.70
N MET A 96 8.23 -0.32 15.91
CA MET A 96 8.73 1.05 15.82
C MET A 96 8.76 1.75 17.19
N ASP A 97 8.12 1.17 18.21
CA ASP A 97 8.07 1.72 19.56
C ASP A 97 8.96 0.97 20.54
N ILE A 98 9.62 1.73 21.43
CA ILE A 98 10.37 1.21 22.57
C ILE A 98 9.42 0.50 23.56
N THR A 99 8.15 0.92 23.63
CA THR A 99 7.12 0.34 24.49
C THR A 99 6.49 -0.94 23.90
N GLY A 100 6.73 -1.24 22.64
CA GLY A 100 6.33 -2.50 22.01
C GLY A 100 4.90 -2.64 21.58
N ALA A 101 4.07 -1.64 21.74
CA ALA A 101 2.66 -1.64 21.36
C ALA A 101 2.44 -0.80 20.09
N SER A 102 2.69 -1.39 18.94
CA SER A 102 2.29 -0.75 17.68
C SER A 102 0.83 -1.09 17.39
N ASP A 103 0.02 -0.08 17.13
CA ASP A 103 -1.40 -0.19 16.81
C ASP A 103 -1.60 0.05 15.29
N PRO A 104 -1.24 -0.91 14.42
CA PRO A 104 -1.17 -0.67 13.00
C PRO A 104 -2.54 -0.50 12.34
N TYR A 105 -2.57 0.39 11.35
CA TYR A 105 -3.65 0.53 10.37
C TYR A 105 -3.09 0.85 9.00
N VAL A 106 -3.83 0.51 7.96
CA VAL A 106 -3.45 0.80 6.57
C VAL A 106 -4.23 2.01 6.07
N LYS A 107 -3.51 3.00 5.58
CA LYS A 107 -4.08 4.18 4.92
C LYS A 107 -3.98 4.00 3.42
N ILE A 108 -5.09 4.22 2.72
CA ILE A 108 -5.24 3.94 1.29
C ILE A 108 -5.54 5.25 0.58
N LYS A 109 -4.76 5.53 -0.48
CA LYS A 109 -4.96 6.71 -1.33
C LYS A 109 -4.77 6.33 -2.80
N LEU A 110 -5.43 7.07 -3.67
CA LEU A 110 -5.13 7.11 -5.09
C LEU A 110 -4.38 8.41 -5.41
N LEU A 111 -3.31 8.30 -6.17
CA LEU A 111 -2.47 9.41 -6.57
C LEU A 111 -2.47 9.54 -8.10
N ASP A 112 -2.46 10.76 -8.60
CA ASP A 112 -2.21 11.05 -10.01
C ASP A 112 -0.71 10.95 -10.35
N ARG A 113 -0.36 11.17 -11.62
CA ARG A 113 1.05 11.15 -12.09
C ARG A 113 1.95 12.19 -11.39
N LYS A 114 1.36 13.23 -10.83
CA LYS A 114 2.08 14.30 -10.09
C LYS A 114 2.16 13.98 -8.59
N GLY A 115 1.68 12.82 -8.15
CA GLY A 115 1.63 12.44 -6.74
C GLY A 115 0.50 13.15 -5.96
N LYS A 116 -0.39 13.88 -6.63
CA LYS A 116 -1.53 14.53 -6.00
C LYS A 116 -2.64 13.51 -5.75
N ARG A 117 -3.26 13.57 -4.56
CA ARG A 117 -4.34 12.67 -4.20
C ARG A 117 -5.59 12.89 -5.05
N ILE A 118 -6.15 11.80 -5.53
CA ILE A 118 -7.44 11.72 -6.19
C ILE A 118 -8.48 11.24 -5.19
N GLY A 119 -9.58 11.94 -5.05
CA GLY A 119 -10.69 11.56 -4.18
C GLY A 119 -10.37 11.54 -2.67
N LYS A 120 -11.18 10.80 -1.91
CA LYS A 120 -11.04 10.70 -0.45
C LYS A 120 -10.06 9.61 -0.06
N LYS A 121 -9.19 9.89 0.93
CA LYS A 121 -8.38 8.84 1.61
C LYS A 121 -9.30 7.90 2.39
N LYS A 122 -8.91 6.63 2.46
CA LYS A 122 -9.56 5.61 3.28
C LYS A 122 -8.55 5.00 4.24
N LYS A 123 -9.01 4.33 5.27
CA LYS A 123 -8.16 3.62 6.23
C LYS A 123 -8.90 2.42 6.80
N THR A 124 -8.15 1.39 7.16
CA THR A 124 -8.65 0.23 7.90
C THR A 124 -8.95 0.59 9.36
N SER A 125 -9.57 -0.33 10.06
CA SER A 125 -9.58 -0.34 11.53
C SER A 125 -8.14 -0.39 12.09
N VAL A 126 -7.98 0.08 13.32
CA VAL A 126 -6.72 -0.01 14.07
C VAL A 126 -6.69 -1.36 14.78
N LYS A 127 -5.56 -2.08 14.73
CA LYS A 127 -5.36 -3.37 15.41
C LYS A 127 -4.34 -3.22 16.53
N MET A 128 -4.83 -3.05 17.75
CA MET A 128 -4.01 -2.76 18.92
C MET A 128 -2.97 -3.85 19.21
N GLY A 129 -1.72 -3.47 19.43
CA GLY A 129 -0.63 -4.34 19.87
C GLY A 129 -0.30 -5.50 18.93
N ASN A 130 -0.57 -5.42 17.64
CA ASN A 130 -0.47 -6.54 16.72
C ASN A 130 0.46 -6.26 15.53
N LEU A 131 1.57 -6.98 15.44
CA LEU A 131 2.51 -6.89 14.32
C LEU A 131 2.15 -7.76 13.11
N ASN A 132 1.09 -8.59 13.25
CA ASN A 132 0.54 -9.44 12.19
C ASN A 132 -0.98 -9.22 12.06
N PRO A 133 -1.44 -7.97 11.81
CA PRO A 133 -2.86 -7.65 11.85
C PRO A 133 -3.62 -8.25 10.68
N TYR A 134 -4.73 -8.91 10.98
CA TYR A 134 -5.73 -9.37 10.01
C TYR A 134 -6.86 -8.35 9.91
N TYR A 135 -7.08 -7.79 8.72
CA TYR A 135 -8.08 -6.75 8.46
C TYR A 135 -9.31 -7.31 7.75
N ASN A 136 -9.13 -7.93 6.59
CA ASN A 136 -10.19 -8.39 5.70
C ASN A 136 -11.23 -7.29 5.39
N GLU A 137 -10.74 -6.10 5.10
CA GLU A 137 -11.56 -4.92 4.82
C GLU A 137 -11.44 -4.51 3.35
N SER A 138 -12.56 -4.09 2.75
CA SER A 138 -12.60 -3.67 1.35
C SER A 138 -13.05 -2.22 1.21
N PHE A 139 -12.42 -1.51 0.26
CA PHE A 139 -12.65 -0.10 0.00
C PHE A 139 -12.89 0.14 -1.48
N VAL A 140 -13.98 0.84 -1.82
CA VAL A 140 -14.34 1.14 -3.20
C VAL A 140 -13.95 2.56 -3.54
N PHE A 141 -13.28 2.73 -4.68
CA PHE A 141 -12.99 4.01 -5.31
C PHE A 141 -13.68 4.05 -6.68
N ILE A 142 -14.14 5.23 -7.08
CA ILE A 142 -14.65 5.44 -8.43
C ILE A 142 -13.53 6.06 -9.26
N VAL A 143 -13.12 5.35 -10.30
CA VAL A 143 -12.04 5.74 -11.21
C VAL A 143 -12.47 5.42 -12.63
N GLU A 144 -12.54 6.42 -13.49
CA GLU A 144 -12.82 6.22 -14.89
C GLU A 144 -11.72 5.38 -15.58
N GLN A 145 -12.10 4.56 -16.53
CA GLN A 145 -11.18 3.63 -17.20
C GLN A 145 -9.98 4.35 -17.85
N GLU A 146 -10.21 5.53 -18.41
CA GLU A 146 -9.14 6.33 -19.01
C GLU A 146 -8.13 6.84 -18.00
N LEU A 147 -8.60 7.15 -16.78
CA LEU A 147 -7.74 7.61 -15.70
C LEU A 147 -6.95 6.47 -15.05
N LEU A 148 -7.44 5.24 -15.12
CA LEU A 148 -6.84 4.09 -14.44
C LEU A 148 -5.35 3.92 -14.78
N ARG A 149 -4.97 4.13 -16.04
CA ARG A 149 -3.56 4.05 -16.51
C ARG A 149 -2.67 5.18 -15.98
N ARG A 150 -3.23 6.18 -15.32
CA ARG A 150 -2.53 7.36 -14.80
C ARG A 150 -2.56 7.43 -13.28
N VAL A 151 -3.11 6.41 -12.64
CA VAL A 151 -3.33 6.36 -11.20
C VAL A 151 -2.35 5.39 -10.55
N THR A 152 -1.81 5.80 -9.42
CA THR A 152 -1.02 4.95 -8.52
C THR A 152 -1.81 4.73 -7.24
N LEU A 153 -1.95 3.48 -6.82
CA LEU A 153 -2.46 3.12 -5.51
C LEU A 153 -1.33 3.23 -4.50
N GLU A 154 -1.54 4.01 -3.44
CA GLU A 154 -0.61 4.12 -2.31
C GLU A 154 -1.25 3.44 -1.09
N LEU A 155 -0.58 2.43 -0.58
CA LEU A 155 -0.89 1.73 0.67
C LEU A 155 0.19 2.08 1.69
N MET A 156 -0.19 2.67 2.81
CA MET A 156 0.74 3.15 3.82
C MET A 156 0.36 2.56 5.18
N VAL A 157 1.23 1.72 5.73
CA VAL A 157 1.05 1.15 7.07
C VAL A 157 1.56 2.13 8.10
N ARG A 158 0.72 2.42 9.09
CA ARG A 158 0.97 3.38 10.17
C ARG A 158 0.53 2.82 11.52
N PHE A 159 1.02 3.38 12.57
CA PHE A 159 0.55 3.20 13.96
C PHE A 159 0.45 4.54 14.67
#